data_611e2e88221454167846b2da5fcfb505
#
_entry.id   611e2e88221454167846b2da5fcfb505
#
_cell.length_a   1.000
_cell.length_b   1.000
_cell.length_c   1.000
_cell.angle_alpha   90.00
_cell.angle_beta   90.00
_cell.angle_gamma   90.00
#
_symmetry.space_group_name_H-M   'P 1'
#
loop_
_entity.id
_entity.type
_entity.pdbx_description
1 polymer ?
#
loop_
_entity_poly.entity_id
_entity_poly.type
_entity_poly.pdbx_seq_one_letter_code
_entity_poly.pdbx_strand_id
1 'polypeptide(L)' 'MCDENREVETLATCTGLGSITLCSCGTVSLHVGGVSVRMELGAFMQTARMCHIAMLALDGQVRTMAEISAAKPGIVTH' A
#
# COMPACT_ATOMS: atom_id res chain seq x y z
N MET A 1 -16.96 -1.40 13.76
CA MET A 1 -16.03 -2.48 13.89
C MET A 1 -16.67 -3.78 13.45
N CYS A 2 -15.92 -4.60 12.75
CA CYS A 2 -16.49 -5.81 12.19
C CYS A 2 -16.46 -6.95 13.19
N ASP A 3 -17.51 -7.75 13.16
CA ASP A 3 -17.58 -8.93 14.00
C ASP A 3 -16.77 -10.05 13.40
N GLU A 4 -16.51 -11.05 14.21
CA GLU A 4 -15.83 -12.23 13.73
C GLU A 4 -16.63 -12.93 12.65
N ASN A 5 -17.93 -12.81 12.72
CA ASN A 5 -18.79 -13.50 11.77
C ASN A 5 -18.88 -12.81 10.44
N ARG A 6 -18.33 -11.62 10.32
CA ARG A 6 -18.37 -10.90 9.08
C ARG A 6 -17.36 -11.47 8.14
N GLU A 7 -17.74 -11.50 6.90
CA GLU A 7 -16.83 -12.00 5.89
C GLU A 7 -15.79 -10.95 5.55
N VAL A 8 -14.59 -11.41 5.31
CA VAL A 8 -13.50 -10.54 4.93
C VAL A 8 -12.98 -11.04 3.61
N GLU A 9 -12.92 -10.15 2.65
CA GLU A 9 -12.44 -10.48 1.33
C GLU A 9 -11.06 -9.89 1.13
N THR A 10 -10.13 -10.71 0.66
CA THR A 10 -8.79 -10.23 0.37
C THR A 10 -8.80 -9.59 -1.01
N LEU A 11 -8.54 -8.30 -1.05
CA LEU A 11 -8.54 -7.56 -2.30
C LEU A 11 -7.21 -7.68 -3.01
N ALA A 12 -6.13 -7.72 -2.26
CA ALA A 12 -4.81 -7.78 -2.85
C ALA A 12 -3.85 -8.37 -1.85
N THR A 13 -2.83 -9.03 -2.34
CA THR A 13 -1.80 -9.63 -1.50
C THR A 13 -0.46 -9.46 -2.18
N CYS A 14 0.53 -9.09 -1.41
CA CYS A 14 1.90 -9.01 -1.90
C CYS A 14 2.78 -9.78 -0.93
N THR A 15 3.27 -10.90 -1.39
CA THR A 15 4.09 -11.78 -0.55
C THR A 15 5.28 -11.01 -0.03
N GLY A 16 5.49 -11.08 1.27
CA GLY A 16 6.61 -10.40 1.90
C GLY A 16 6.32 -8.97 2.27
N LEU A 17 5.21 -8.42 1.82
CA LEU A 17 4.86 -7.04 2.15
C LEU A 17 3.60 -6.98 3.00
N GLY A 18 2.51 -7.51 2.48
CA GLY A 18 1.27 -7.44 3.21
C GLY A 18 0.07 -7.73 2.34
N SER A 19 -1.07 -7.24 2.77
CA SER A 19 -2.30 -7.50 2.05
C SER A 19 -3.31 -6.40 2.34
N ILE A 20 -4.35 -6.37 1.52
CA ILE A 20 -5.45 -5.44 1.69
C ILE A 20 -6.73 -6.25 1.70
N THR A 21 -7.54 -6.05 2.72
CA THR A 21 -8.76 -6.80 2.88
C THR A 21 -9.94 -5.86 3.02
N LEU A 22 -11.11 -6.36 2.65
CA LEU A 22 -12.35 -5.62 2.75
C LEU A 22 -13.31 -6.40 3.63
N CYS A 23 -13.80 -5.75 4.66
CA CYS A 23 -14.80 -6.35 5.53
C CYS A 23 -16.18 -6.08 4.96
N SER A 24 -17.09 -6.99 5.18
CA SER A 24 -18.46 -6.83 4.69
C SER A 24 -19.13 -5.58 5.26
N CYS A 25 -18.60 -5.02 6.32
CA CYS A 25 -19.14 -3.81 6.90
C CYS A 25 -18.65 -2.56 6.17
N GLY A 26 -17.81 -2.72 5.17
CA GLY A 26 -17.35 -1.58 4.39
C GLY A 26 -16.01 -1.01 4.84
N THR A 27 -15.35 -1.67 5.77
CA THR A 27 -14.06 -1.21 6.27
C THR A 27 -12.94 -1.91 5.51
N VAL A 28 -11.99 -1.12 5.04
CA VAL A 28 -10.84 -1.65 4.35
C VAL A 28 -9.67 -1.68 5.33
N SER A 29 -9.00 -2.82 5.39
CA SER A 29 -7.84 -2.97 6.25
C SER A 29 -6.60 -3.12 5.39
N LEU A 30 -5.62 -2.31 5.70
CA LEU A 30 -4.36 -2.32 4.99
C LEU A 30 -3.30 -2.88 5.94
N HIS A 31 -2.75 -4.03 5.58
CA HIS A 31 -1.74 -4.69 6.39
C HIS A 31 -0.41 -4.61 5.67
N VAL A 32 0.51 -3.84 6.21
CA VAL A 32 1.82 -3.67 5.58
C VAL A 32 2.89 -3.80 6.65
N GLY A 33 3.77 -4.75 6.47
CA GLY A 33 4.79 -5.01 7.45
C GLY A 33 4.16 -5.40 8.76
N GLY A 34 4.50 -4.72 9.82
CA GLY A 34 3.89 -4.99 11.12
C GLY A 34 2.78 -4.05 11.47
N VAL A 35 2.28 -3.28 10.50
CA VAL A 35 1.30 -2.24 10.74
C VAL A 35 -0.01 -2.58 10.05
N SER A 36 -1.11 -2.32 10.74
CA SER A 36 -2.44 -2.48 10.17
C SER A 36 -3.20 -1.18 10.32
N VAL A 37 -3.80 -0.73 9.23
CA VAL A 37 -4.56 0.50 9.22
C VAL A 37 -5.94 0.20 8.68
N ARG A 38 -6.96 0.67 9.37
CA ARG A 38 -8.33 0.51 8.92
C ARG A 38 -8.89 1.84 8.48
N MET A 39 -9.68 1.81 7.44
CA MET A 39 -10.27 3.03 6.94
C MET A 39 -11.55 2.70 6.18
N GLU A 40 -12.38 3.73 6.01
CA GLU A 40 -13.58 3.57 5.23
C GLU A 40 -13.21 3.40 3.77
N LEU A 41 -14.14 2.82 3.01
CA LEU A 41 -13.89 2.58 1.62
C LEU A 41 -13.52 3.86 0.86
N GLY A 42 -14.26 4.95 1.12
CA GLY A 42 -13.96 6.21 0.46
C GLY A 42 -12.57 6.72 0.78
N ALA A 43 -12.20 6.62 2.07
CA ALA A 43 -10.89 7.05 2.49
C ALA A 43 -9.81 6.18 1.87
N PHE A 44 -10.10 4.88 1.74
CA PHE A 44 -9.13 3.98 1.14
C PHE A 44 -8.91 4.35 -0.34
N MET A 45 -9.97 4.66 -1.04
CA MET A 45 -9.83 5.01 -2.45
C MET A 45 -9.02 6.28 -2.63
N GLN A 46 -9.22 7.25 -1.73
CA GLN A 46 -8.42 8.46 -1.79
C GLN A 46 -6.96 8.17 -1.44
N THR A 47 -6.76 7.31 -0.45
CA THR A 47 -5.41 6.92 -0.06
C THR A 47 -4.71 6.19 -1.21
N ALA A 48 -5.42 5.32 -1.89
CA ALA A 48 -4.85 4.60 -3.02
C ALA A 48 -4.45 5.55 -4.13
N ARG A 49 -5.30 6.56 -4.38
CA ARG A 49 -4.99 7.55 -5.39
C ARG A 49 -3.75 8.36 -4.99
N MET A 50 -3.68 8.73 -3.72
CA MET A 50 -2.53 9.46 -3.23
C MET A 50 -1.27 8.63 -3.36
N CYS A 51 -1.36 7.34 -3.04
CA CYS A 51 -0.22 6.45 -3.17
C CYS A 51 0.21 6.31 -4.62
N HIS A 52 -0.76 6.28 -5.53
CA HIS A 52 -0.45 6.17 -6.94
C HIS A 52 0.32 7.39 -7.41
N ILE A 53 -0.12 8.57 -6.99
CA ILE A 53 0.55 9.81 -7.35
C ILE A 53 1.97 9.82 -6.77
N ALA A 54 2.11 9.37 -5.53
CA ALA A 54 3.41 9.30 -4.91
C ALA A 54 4.32 8.34 -5.65
N MET A 55 3.75 7.23 -6.12
CA MET A 55 4.51 6.24 -6.85
C MET A 55 5.04 6.84 -8.15
N LEU A 56 4.21 7.61 -8.84
CA LEU A 56 4.65 8.24 -10.07
C LEU A 56 5.77 9.25 -9.81
N ALA A 57 5.66 9.99 -8.71
CA ALA A 57 6.69 10.95 -8.36
C ALA A 57 8.00 10.25 -8.02
N LEU A 58 7.87 9.14 -7.28
CA LEU A 58 9.05 8.37 -6.90
C LEU A 58 9.70 7.73 -8.12
N ASP A 59 8.88 7.29 -9.07
CA ASP A 59 9.40 6.65 -10.27
C ASP A 59 10.33 7.59 -11.01
N GLY A 60 9.97 8.87 -11.10
CA GLY A 60 10.82 9.84 -11.71
C GLY A 60 12.11 10.05 -10.94
N GLN A 61 12.01 10.11 -9.61
CA GLN A 61 13.20 10.32 -8.81
C GLN A 61 14.11 9.11 -8.82
N VAL A 62 13.53 7.93 -8.75
CA VAL A 62 14.31 6.71 -8.77
C VAL A 62 15.05 6.57 -10.07
N ARG A 63 14.40 6.94 -11.16
CA ARG A 63 15.03 6.86 -12.47
C ARG A 63 16.23 7.80 -12.54
N THR A 64 16.06 9.00 -12.01
CA THR A 64 17.16 9.97 -11.99
C THR A 64 18.31 9.47 -11.12
N MET A 65 17.98 8.92 -9.98
CA MET A 65 19.01 8.42 -9.08
C MET A 65 19.75 7.24 -9.69
N ALA A 66 19.04 6.41 -10.43
CA ALA A 66 19.66 5.27 -11.06
C ALA A 66 20.67 5.73 -12.11
N GLU A 67 20.37 6.79 -12.81
CA GLU A 67 21.29 7.31 -13.80
C GLU A 67 22.53 7.90 -13.16
N ILE A 68 22.33 8.56 -12.02
CA ILE A 68 23.45 9.20 -11.35
C ILE A 68 24.28 8.21 -10.58
N SER A 69 23.64 7.25 -9.95
CA SER A 69 24.30 6.33 -9.04
C SER A 69 24.08 4.90 -9.46
N ALA A 70 24.36 4.61 -10.69
CA ALA A 70 24.10 3.28 -11.21
C ALA A 70 24.79 2.20 -10.39
N ALA A 71 25.89 2.54 -9.76
CA ALA A 71 26.64 1.56 -8.99
C ALA A 71 26.14 1.38 -7.58
N LYS A 72 25.09 2.09 -7.20
CA LYS A 72 24.62 2.02 -5.83
C LYS A 72 23.15 1.75 -5.74
N PRO A 73 22.75 0.58 -6.10
CA PRO A 73 21.33 0.25 -6.13
C PRO A 73 20.64 0.28 -4.79
N GLY A 74 21.34 0.11 -3.72
CA GLY A 74 20.71 0.04 -2.42
C GLY A 74 20.24 1.35 -1.86
N ILE A 75 20.54 2.44 -2.49
CA ILE A 75 20.18 3.73 -1.98
C ILE A 75 18.73 3.97 -1.91
N VAL A 76 18.03 3.35 -2.76
CA VAL A 76 16.64 3.66 -2.95
C VAL A 76 15.79 3.38 -1.74
N THR A 77 16.22 2.59 -0.89
CA THR A 77 15.35 2.26 0.19
C THR A 77 15.16 3.38 1.15
N HIS A 78 14.58 3.53 1.55
CA HIS A 78 14.40 4.29 2.56
C HIS A 78 13.59 4.68 2.81
#